data_4415f28e4bb3da9d988b60ca97d517a3
#
_entry.id   4415f28e4bb3da9d988b60ca97d517a3
#
_cell.length_a   1.000
_cell.length_b   1.000
_cell.length_c   1.000
_cell.angle_alpha   90.00
_cell.angle_beta   90.00
_cell.angle_gamma   90.00
#
_symmetry.space_group_name_H-M   'P 1'
#
loop_
_entity.id
_entity.type
_entity.pdbx_description
1 polymer ?
#
loop_
_entity_poly.entity_id
_entity_poly.type
_entity_poly.pdbx_seq_one_letter_code
_entity_poly.pdbx_strand_id
1 'polypeptide(L)'
;MLYLLDAKRDYYPITRIPEFWEWLIYQGNQGNIKIPIEVYEEFSDTKDENGEKDELADWAYQKEVKEALRFNEEAEQDLVARITYGGYVANPTDDELQKIGRDPFLISYALKDIKNRCIVTTESSRPSRQGANRHIPDVCRVFNIRCINNFQMIREMDFSTNWKNSL
;
A
#
# COMPACT_ATOMS: atom_id res chain seq x y z
N MET A 1 -0.79 -3.54 0.30
CA MET A 1 -0.33 -4.69 1.11
C MET A 1 0.72 -5.52 0.41
N LEU A 2 0.44 -6.06 -0.76
CA LEU A 2 1.36 -6.92 -1.53
C LEU A 2 2.78 -6.34 -1.65
N TYR A 3 2.93 -5.02 -1.80
CA TYR A 3 4.25 -4.41 -1.98
C TYR A 3 5.25 -4.71 -0.85
N LEU A 4 4.90 -4.52 0.42
CA LEU A 4 5.84 -4.77 1.53
C LEU A 4 6.10 -6.26 1.74
N LEU A 5 5.09 -7.11 1.52
CA LEU A 5 5.25 -8.57 1.55
C LEU A 5 6.17 -9.05 0.43
N ASP A 6 5.97 -8.57 -0.81
CA ASP A 6 6.82 -8.89 -1.95
C ASP A 6 8.23 -8.31 -1.77
N ALA A 7 8.35 -7.07 -1.22
CA ALA A 7 9.64 -6.47 -0.92
C ALA A 7 10.45 -7.34 0.04
N LYS A 8 9.85 -7.75 1.17
CA LYS A 8 10.51 -8.61 2.15
C LYS A 8 10.93 -9.95 1.54
N ARG A 9 10.02 -10.59 0.80
CA ARG A 9 10.23 -11.95 0.27
C ARG A 9 11.21 -11.97 -0.90
N ASP A 10 11.03 -11.07 -1.86
CA ASP A 10 11.63 -11.24 -3.19
C ASP A 10 12.75 -10.24 -3.49
N TYR A 11 12.69 -9.01 -2.93
CA TYR A 11 13.58 -7.93 -3.36
C TYR A 11 14.48 -7.37 -2.27
N TYR A 12 13.95 -7.13 -1.09
CA TYR A 12 14.64 -6.46 0.01
C TYR A 12 14.39 -7.17 1.35
N PRO A 13 14.94 -8.39 1.57
CA PRO A 13 14.82 -9.06 2.86
C PRO A 13 15.31 -8.16 3.99
N ILE A 14 14.53 -8.05 5.07
CA ILE A 14 14.76 -7.07 6.16
C ILE A 14 16.15 -7.19 6.73
N THR A 15 16.60 -8.42 6.99
CA THR A 15 17.91 -8.70 7.58
C THR A 15 19.07 -8.57 6.60
N ARG A 16 18.82 -8.62 5.27
CA ARG A 16 19.89 -8.59 4.25
C ARG A 16 20.07 -7.21 3.64
N ILE A 17 19.01 -6.43 3.55
CA ILE A 17 19.02 -5.08 2.96
C ILE A 17 18.29 -4.13 3.91
N PRO A 18 18.80 -3.93 5.14
CA PRO A 18 18.16 -3.06 6.13
C PRO A 18 18.06 -1.61 5.67
N GLU A 19 18.95 -1.17 4.77
CA GLU A 19 18.97 0.20 4.25
C GLU A 19 17.65 0.59 3.57
N PHE A 20 16.96 -0.36 2.94
CA PHE A 20 15.66 -0.11 2.33
C PHE A 20 14.59 0.18 3.38
N TRP A 21 14.57 -0.57 4.48
CA TRP A 21 13.59 -0.43 5.55
C TRP A 21 13.82 0.81 6.39
N GLU A 22 15.07 1.17 6.64
CA GLU A 22 15.47 2.44 7.26
C GLU A 22 15.10 3.63 6.38
N TRP A 23 15.28 3.51 5.06
CA TRP A 23 14.88 4.53 4.10
C TRP A 23 13.35 4.71 4.07
N LEU A 24 12.57 3.64 4.16
CA LEU A 24 11.12 3.74 4.28
C LEU A 24 10.70 4.54 5.51
N ILE A 25 11.31 4.26 6.67
CA ILE A 25 11.07 4.99 7.91
C ILE A 25 11.43 6.47 7.73
N TYR A 26 12.58 6.75 7.15
CA TYR A 26 12.99 8.12 6.85
C TYR A 26 11.98 8.84 5.96
N GLN A 27 11.56 8.25 4.86
CA GLN A 27 10.57 8.84 3.95
C GLN A 27 9.19 8.99 4.62
N GLY A 28 8.84 8.07 5.50
CA GLY A 28 7.65 8.17 6.32
C GLY A 28 7.68 9.37 7.27
N ASN A 29 8.81 9.62 7.91
CA ASN A 29 9.01 10.80 8.78
C ASN A 29 8.99 12.12 8.01
N GLN A 30 9.44 12.13 6.75
CA GLN A 30 9.32 13.28 5.84
C GLN A 30 7.90 13.48 5.30
N GLY A 31 6.97 12.54 5.56
CA GLY A 31 5.60 12.59 5.04
C GLY A 31 5.45 12.13 3.58
N ASN A 32 6.53 11.65 2.95
CA ASN A 32 6.53 11.25 1.54
C ASN A 32 5.89 9.89 1.31
N ILE A 33 5.97 8.97 2.28
CA ILE A 33 5.37 7.63 2.23
C ILE A 33 4.47 7.43 3.44
N LYS A 34 3.23 7.06 3.19
CA LYS A 34 2.28 6.70 4.25
C LYS A 34 1.49 5.44 3.87
N ILE A 35 1.09 4.70 4.87
CA ILE A 35 0.33 3.46 4.73
C ILE A 35 -1.00 3.65 5.47
N PRO A 36 -2.15 3.59 4.77
CA PRO A 36 -3.47 3.64 5.40
C PRO A 36 -3.59 2.64 6.55
N ILE A 37 -4.34 3.03 7.59
CA ILE A 37 -4.47 2.21 8.80
C ILE A 37 -5.03 0.82 8.49
N GLU A 38 -6.00 0.74 7.58
CA GLU A 38 -6.64 -0.51 7.18
C GLU A 38 -5.64 -1.47 6.50
N VAL A 39 -4.72 -0.92 5.71
CA VAL A 39 -3.65 -1.67 5.06
C VAL A 39 -2.55 -2.03 6.05
N TYR A 40 -2.23 -1.10 6.97
CA TYR A 40 -1.19 -1.31 7.99
C TYR A 40 -1.55 -2.47 8.92
N GLU A 41 -2.80 -2.54 9.36
CA GLU A 41 -3.29 -3.62 10.22
C GLU A 41 -3.21 -5.00 9.56
N GLU A 42 -3.43 -5.07 8.24
CA GLU A 42 -3.37 -6.36 7.54
C GLU A 42 -1.99 -7.03 7.64
N PHE A 43 -0.90 -6.29 7.47
CA PHE A 43 0.43 -6.89 7.50
C PHE A 43 1.06 -6.91 8.90
N SER A 44 0.59 -6.06 9.81
CA SER A 44 1.06 -6.09 11.20
C SER A 44 0.55 -7.32 11.97
N ASP A 45 -0.49 -7.98 11.49
CA ASP A 45 -1.08 -9.17 12.11
C ASP A 45 -0.72 -10.47 11.38
N THR A 46 0.18 -10.42 10.39
CA THR A 46 0.61 -11.64 9.67
C THR A 46 1.39 -12.57 10.58
N LYS A 47 1.15 -13.88 10.38
CA LYS A 47 1.82 -14.95 11.10
C LYS A 47 2.58 -15.82 10.13
N ASP A 48 3.67 -16.41 10.61
CA ASP A 48 4.43 -17.41 9.90
C ASP A 48 3.74 -18.79 9.91
N GLU A 49 4.39 -19.81 9.32
CA GLU A 49 3.90 -21.19 9.27
C GLU A 49 3.75 -21.82 10.66
N ASN A 50 4.41 -21.30 11.69
CA ASN A 50 4.37 -21.76 13.07
C ASN A 50 3.30 -21.04 13.91
N GLY A 51 2.61 -20.02 13.32
CA GLY A 51 1.63 -19.20 13.99
C GLY A 51 2.25 -18.07 14.84
N GLU A 52 3.56 -17.85 14.75
CA GLU A 52 4.26 -16.71 15.32
C GLU A 52 4.19 -15.50 14.38
N LYS A 53 4.43 -14.29 14.91
CA LYS A 53 4.52 -13.09 14.07
C LYS A 53 5.66 -13.26 13.07
N ASP A 54 5.38 -12.93 11.82
CA ASP A 54 6.44 -12.93 10.83
C ASP A 54 7.36 -11.70 10.99
N GLU A 55 8.53 -11.74 10.36
CA GLU A 55 9.55 -10.68 10.43
C GLU A 55 9.01 -9.30 10.01
N LEU A 56 8.05 -9.24 9.07
CA LEU A 56 7.43 -7.98 8.65
C LEU A 56 6.47 -7.46 9.72
N ALA A 57 5.71 -8.35 10.36
CA ALA A 57 4.83 -7.99 11.45
C ALA A 57 5.63 -7.47 12.65
N ASP A 58 6.73 -8.11 12.99
CA ASP A 58 7.63 -7.67 14.07
C ASP A 58 8.24 -6.29 13.76
N TRP A 59 8.70 -6.07 12.52
CA TRP A 59 9.17 -4.76 12.09
C TRP A 59 8.06 -3.70 12.18
N ALA A 60 6.86 -4.00 11.70
CA ALA A 60 5.73 -3.09 11.74
C ALA A 60 5.27 -2.75 13.17
N TYR A 61 5.47 -3.64 14.13
CA TYR A 61 5.12 -3.42 15.52
C TYR A 61 6.02 -2.42 16.23
N GLN A 62 7.20 -2.12 15.70
CA GLN A 62 8.12 -1.15 16.26
C GLN A 62 7.47 0.24 16.31
N LYS A 63 7.64 0.93 17.44
CA LYS A 63 7.02 2.25 17.65
C LYS A 63 7.41 3.25 16.59
N GLU A 64 8.70 3.30 16.24
CA GLU A 64 9.23 4.22 15.22
C GLU A 64 8.63 3.97 13.84
N VAL A 65 8.40 2.71 13.47
CA VAL A 65 7.78 2.33 12.19
C VAL A 65 6.33 2.81 12.14
N LYS A 66 5.57 2.57 13.23
CA LYS A 66 4.19 3.04 13.34
C LYS A 66 4.09 4.56 13.23
N GLU A 67 4.92 5.28 13.97
CA GLU A 67 4.92 6.75 13.96
C GLU A 67 5.30 7.31 12.60
N ALA A 68 6.26 6.69 11.92
CA ALA A 68 6.71 7.12 10.60
C ALA A 68 5.73 6.81 9.48
N LEU A 69 5.25 5.57 9.40
CA LEU A 69 4.58 5.06 8.20
C LEU A 69 3.06 5.00 8.30
N ARG A 70 2.50 4.77 9.49
CA ARG A 70 1.04 4.69 9.63
C ARG A 70 0.42 6.04 9.35
N PHE A 71 -0.59 6.05 8.48
CA PHE A 71 -1.31 7.28 8.17
C PHE A 71 -2.31 7.59 9.27
N ASN A 72 -2.31 8.84 9.75
CA ASN A 72 -3.17 9.27 10.87
C ASN A 72 -4.51 9.86 10.42
N GLU A 73 -4.83 9.80 9.13
CA GLU A 73 -6.13 10.17 8.62
C GLU A 73 -7.07 8.96 8.64
N GLU A 74 -8.36 9.21 8.74
CA GLU A 74 -9.40 8.20 8.55
C GLU A 74 -9.91 8.22 7.11
N ALA A 75 -10.30 7.05 6.59
CA ALA A 75 -10.90 6.94 5.28
C ALA A 75 -12.27 7.62 5.26
N GLU A 76 -12.53 8.44 4.25
CA GLU A 76 -13.84 9.04 4.04
C GLU A 76 -14.80 8.01 3.44
N GLN A 77 -15.84 7.64 4.20
CA GLN A 77 -16.78 6.58 3.82
C GLN A 77 -17.45 6.83 2.47
N ASP A 78 -17.76 8.09 2.14
CA ASP A 78 -18.33 8.46 0.84
C ASP A 78 -17.37 8.19 -0.31
N LEU A 79 -16.06 8.41 -0.12
CA LEU A 79 -15.05 8.09 -1.12
C LEU A 79 -14.85 6.58 -1.26
N VAL A 80 -14.84 5.84 -0.16
CA VAL A 80 -14.77 4.37 -0.17
C VAL A 80 -15.98 3.80 -0.92
N ALA A 81 -17.18 4.26 -0.61
CA ALA A 81 -18.40 3.85 -1.31
C ALA A 81 -18.35 4.19 -2.80
N ARG A 82 -17.92 5.41 -3.14
CA ARG A 82 -17.76 5.85 -4.54
C ARG A 82 -16.82 4.94 -5.34
N ILE A 83 -15.71 4.51 -4.72
CA ILE A 83 -14.74 3.62 -5.37
C ILE A 83 -15.31 2.22 -5.48
N THR A 84 -15.95 1.69 -4.43
CA THR A 84 -16.57 0.37 -4.43
C THR A 84 -17.61 0.27 -5.54
N TYR A 85 -18.58 1.18 -5.54
CA TYR A 85 -19.72 1.11 -6.46
C TYR A 85 -19.41 1.61 -7.88
N GLY A 86 -18.54 2.58 -8.02
CA GLY A 86 -18.16 3.14 -9.32
C GLY A 86 -16.92 2.52 -9.94
N GLY A 87 -16.03 1.96 -9.14
CA GLY A 87 -14.76 1.38 -9.56
C GLY A 87 -14.81 -0.14 -9.74
N TYR A 88 -15.53 -0.84 -8.88
CA TYR A 88 -15.62 -2.30 -8.86
C TYR A 88 -17.00 -2.79 -9.31
N VAL A 89 -17.99 -2.80 -8.43
CA VAL A 89 -19.33 -3.37 -8.67
C VAL A 89 -20.39 -2.41 -8.15
N ALA A 90 -21.36 -2.07 -8.99
CA ALA A 90 -22.41 -1.11 -8.63
C ALA A 90 -23.35 -1.62 -7.50
N ASN A 91 -23.62 -2.92 -7.47
CA ASN A 91 -24.43 -3.58 -6.44
C ASN A 91 -23.73 -4.88 -6.01
N PRO A 92 -22.66 -4.79 -5.19
CA PRO A 92 -21.88 -5.95 -4.83
C PRO A 92 -22.66 -6.87 -3.88
N THR A 93 -22.47 -8.16 -4.05
CA THR A 93 -22.83 -9.20 -3.06
C THR A 93 -21.81 -9.20 -1.93
N ASP A 94 -22.13 -9.88 -0.83
CA ASP A 94 -21.20 -10.02 0.32
C ASP A 94 -19.90 -10.72 -0.11
N ASP A 95 -19.97 -11.74 -0.96
CA ASP A 95 -18.79 -12.42 -1.51
C ASP A 95 -17.91 -11.48 -2.37
N GLU A 96 -18.54 -10.61 -3.15
CA GLU A 96 -17.82 -9.60 -3.94
C GLU A 96 -17.19 -8.53 -3.05
N LEU A 97 -17.87 -8.07 -2.00
CA LEU A 97 -17.30 -7.15 -1.01
C LEU A 97 -16.09 -7.78 -0.31
N GLN A 98 -16.22 -9.04 0.12
CA GLN A 98 -15.11 -9.77 0.73
C GLN A 98 -13.91 -9.88 -0.23
N LYS A 99 -14.17 -10.11 -1.52
CA LYS A 99 -13.14 -10.23 -2.55
C LYS A 99 -12.47 -8.91 -2.88
N ILE A 100 -13.21 -7.81 -2.94
CA ILE A 100 -12.69 -6.45 -3.11
C ILE A 100 -11.81 -6.07 -1.92
N GLY A 101 -12.19 -6.50 -0.72
CA GLY A 101 -11.42 -6.32 0.49
C GLY A 101 -11.19 -4.84 0.84
N ARG A 102 -9.94 -4.49 1.14
CA ARG A 102 -9.55 -3.15 1.60
C ARG A 102 -9.05 -2.23 0.47
N ASP A 103 -9.05 -2.67 -0.76
CA ASP A 103 -8.59 -1.86 -1.91
C ASP A 103 -9.32 -0.50 -2.03
N PRO A 104 -10.66 -0.40 -1.84
CA PRO A 104 -11.34 0.88 -1.88
C PRO A 104 -10.87 1.88 -0.82
N PHE A 105 -10.47 1.39 0.36
CA PHE A 105 -9.90 2.24 1.41
C PHE A 105 -8.58 2.84 0.93
N LEU A 106 -7.64 2.01 0.46
CA LEU A 106 -6.36 2.47 -0.08
C LEU A 106 -6.56 3.53 -1.17
N ILE A 107 -7.46 3.27 -2.12
CA ILE A 107 -7.70 4.16 -3.25
C ILE A 107 -8.38 5.48 -2.79
N SER A 108 -9.23 5.43 -1.75
CA SER A 108 -9.93 6.61 -1.23
C SER A 108 -8.98 7.69 -0.71
N TYR A 109 -7.90 7.29 -0.06
CA TYR A 109 -6.88 8.24 0.41
C TYR A 109 -6.21 9.00 -0.73
N ALA A 110 -5.96 8.35 -1.86
CA ALA A 110 -5.43 9.03 -3.03
C ALA A 110 -6.49 9.87 -3.76
N LEU A 111 -7.75 9.40 -3.81
CA LEU A 111 -8.85 10.16 -4.39
C LEU A 111 -9.12 11.46 -3.65
N LYS A 112 -8.92 11.49 -2.34
CA LYS A 112 -9.07 12.69 -1.50
C LYS A 112 -8.13 13.82 -1.92
N ASP A 113 -6.94 13.48 -2.39
CA ASP A 113 -5.92 14.47 -2.82
C ASP A 113 -5.14 13.96 -4.05
N ILE A 114 -5.84 13.90 -5.16
CA ILE A 114 -5.32 13.37 -6.45
C ILE A 114 -4.04 14.08 -6.91
N LYS A 115 -3.87 15.35 -6.55
CA LYS A 115 -2.73 16.16 -7.02
C LYS A 115 -1.43 15.79 -6.31
N ASN A 116 -1.52 15.43 -5.04
CA ASN A 116 -0.36 15.23 -4.17
C ASN A 116 -0.14 13.77 -3.77
N ARG A 117 -1.11 12.87 -4.07
CA ARG A 117 -1.04 11.46 -3.67
C ARG A 117 -1.06 10.53 -4.88
N CYS A 118 -0.29 9.48 -4.80
CA CYS A 118 -0.35 8.37 -5.76
C CYS A 118 -0.38 7.03 -5.03
N ILE A 119 -0.93 6.02 -5.69
CA ILE A 119 -0.94 4.66 -5.18
C ILE A 119 0.33 3.94 -5.63
N VAL A 120 0.95 3.20 -4.71
CA VAL A 120 2.03 2.25 -5.03
C VAL A 120 1.50 0.83 -4.84
N THR A 121 1.57 0.02 -5.89
CA THR A 121 1.13 -1.38 -5.86
C THR A 121 2.02 -2.27 -6.72
N THR A 122 2.12 -3.55 -6.39
CA THR A 122 2.77 -4.57 -7.24
C THR A 122 1.82 -5.14 -8.28
N GLU A 123 0.54 -4.84 -8.19
CA GLU A 123 -0.43 -5.29 -9.18
C GLU A 123 -0.17 -4.67 -10.54
N SER A 124 -0.28 -5.50 -11.58
CA SER A 124 -0.25 -5.06 -12.97
C SER A 124 -1.66 -4.81 -13.48
N SER A 125 -1.82 -3.81 -14.35
CA SER A 125 -3.08 -3.56 -15.05
C SER A 125 -3.55 -4.79 -15.82
N ARG A 126 -4.82 -5.14 -15.67
CA ARG A 126 -5.50 -6.23 -16.39
C ARG A 126 -6.89 -5.76 -16.83
N PRO A 127 -6.99 -4.99 -17.92
CA PRO A 127 -8.24 -4.35 -18.34
C PRO A 127 -9.38 -5.34 -18.68
N SER A 128 -9.05 -6.60 -18.95
CA SER A 128 -10.03 -7.66 -19.18
C SER A 128 -10.75 -8.13 -17.91
N ARG A 129 -10.19 -7.85 -16.73
CA ARG A 129 -10.81 -8.17 -15.45
C ARG A 129 -11.92 -7.18 -15.15
N GLN A 130 -13.03 -7.69 -14.60
CA GLN A 130 -14.22 -6.88 -14.33
C GLN A 130 -14.79 -7.16 -12.94
N GLY A 131 -15.63 -6.23 -12.47
CA GLY A 131 -16.29 -6.34 -11.18
C GLY A 131 -15.29 -6.46 -10.03
N ALA A 132 -15.57 -7.33 -9.08
CA ALA A 132 -14.73 -7.60 -7.92
C ALA A 132 -13.34 -8.19 -8.28
N ASN A 133 -13.09 -8.52 -9.54
CA ASN A 133 -11.78 -9.02 -10.00
C ASN A 133 -10.87 -7.93 -10.57
N ARG A 134 -11.34 -6.68 -10.63
CA ARG A 134 -10.53 -5.57 -11.15
C ARG A 134 -9.30 -5.34 -10.28
N HIS A 135 -8.21 -4.99 -10.95
CA HIS A 135 -6.96 -4.66 -10.29
C HIS A 135 -6.90 -3.17 -9.91
N ILE A 136 -6.19 -2.85 -8.84
CA ILE A 136 -6.01 -1.47 -8.34
C ILE A 136 -5.63 -0.48 -9.45
N PRO A 137 -4.65 -0.76 -10.36
CA PRO A 137 -4.29 0.20 -11.42
C PRO A 137 -5.44 0.51 -12.39
N ASP A 138 -6.32 -0.49 -12.64
CA ASP A 138 -7.46 -0.31 -13.54
C ASP A 138 -8.59 0.49 -12.90
N VAL A 139 -8.77 0.35 -11.58
CA VAL A 139 -9.70 1.17 -10.80
C VAL A 139 -9.17 2.60 -10.67
N CYS A 140 -7.89 2.78 -10.35
CA CYS A 140 -7.24 4.09 -10.28
C CYS A 140 -7.44 4.90 -11.58
N ARG A 141 -7.36 4.23 -12.74
CA ARG A 141 -7.59 4.87 -14.06
C ARG A 141 -9.00 5.44 -14.20
N VAL A 142 -10.01 4.77 -13.64
CA VAL A 142 -11.41 5.28 -13.70
C VAL A 142 -11.55 6.62 -12.98
N PHE A 143 -10.78 6.81 -11.90
CA PHE A 143 -10.83 8.03 -11.07
C PHE A 143 -9.71 9.02 -11.38
N ASN A 144 -8.92 8.79 -12.45
CA ASN A 144 -7.74 9.60 -12.80
C ASN A 144 -6.70 9.70 -11.66
N ILE A 145 -6.60 8.65 -10.84
CA ILE A 145 -5.60 8.57 -9.77
C ILE A 145 -4.30 8.03 -10.35
N ARG A 146 -3.19 8.69 -10.03
CA ARG A 146 -1.86 8.20 -10.37
C ARG A 146 -1.58 6.91 -9.60
N CYS A 147 -1.19 5.86 -10.34
CA CYS A 147 -0.83 4.57 -9.78
C CYS A 147 0.49 4.13 -10.39
N ILE A 148 1.46 3.79 -9.54
CA ILE A 148 2.81 3.40 -9.93
C ILE A 148 3.18 2.06 -9.29
N ASN A 149 4.18 1.41 -9.84
CA ASN A 149 4.76 0.23 -9.21
C ASN A 149 5.93 0.59 -8.27
N ASN A 150 6.37 -0.40 -7.49
CA ASN A 150 7.49 -0.27 -6.56
C ASN A 150 8.80 0.20 -7.22
N PHE A 151 9.11 -0.28 -8.42
CA PHE A 151 10.33 0.12 -9.13
C PHE A 151 10.26 1.57 -9.62
N GLN A 152 9.08 2.04 -9.98
CA GLN A 152 8.87 3.45 -10.30
C GLN A 152 9.03 4.33 -9.06
N MET A 153 8.42 3.92 -7.92
CA MET A 153 8.59 4.63 -6.65
C MET A 153 10.07 4.76 -6.27
N ILE A 154 10.81 3.66 -6.29
CA ILE A 154 12.24 3.62 -5.94
C ILE A 154 13.05 4.57 -6.83
N ARG A 155 12.77 4.59 -8.16
CA ARG A 155 13.44 5.50 -9.08
C ARG A 155 13.09 6.96 -8.88
N GLU A 156 11.80 7.25 -8.68
CA GLU A 156 11.32 8.63 -8.50
C GLU A 156 11.77 9.24 -7.18
N MET A 157 11.93 8.41 -6.15
CA MET A 157 12.39 8.83 -4.83
C MET A 157 13.90 8.64 -4.63
N ASP A 158 14.62 8.27 -5.70
CA ASP A 158 16.10 8.14 -5.76
C ASP A 158 16.67 7.26 -4.64
N PHE A 159 16.03 6.11 -4.38
CA PHE A 159 16.56 5.17 -3.40
C PHE A 159 17.84 4.51 -3.89
N SER A 160 18.84 4.52 -3.04
CA SER A 160 20.06 3.70 -3.15
C SER A 160 20.43 3.15 -1.78
N THR A 161 21.23 2.08 -1.72
CA THR A 161 21.73 1.54 -0.44
C THR A 161 22.64 2.53 0.30
N ASN A 162 23.15 3.55 -0.41
CA ASN A 162 23.99 4.63 0.14
C ASN A 162 23.18 5.92 0.42
N TRP A 163 21.84 5.85 0.45
CA TRP A 163 20.96 7.03 0.55
C TRP A 163 21.33 7.98 1.72
N LYS A 164 21.85 7.46 2.83
CA LYS A 164 22.30 8.27 3.97
C LYS A 164 23.44 9.22 3.63
N ASN A 165 24.24 8.91 2.62
CA ASN A 165 25.36 9.75 2.19
C ASN A 165 24.88 10.96 1.36
N SER A 166 23.61 10.98 0.98
CA SER A 166 22.99 12.05 0.19
C SER A 166 22.13 12.99 1.05
N LEU A 167 22.10 12.79 2.38
CA LEU A 167 21.48 13.67 3.36
C LEU A 167 22.47 14.75 3.80
#